data_f36cfcb81ac750da135415d9a08494db
#
_entry.id   f36cfcb81ac750da135415d9a08494db
#
_cell.length_a   1.000
_cell.length_b   1.000
_cell.length_c   1.000
_cell.angle_alpha   90.00
_cell.angle_beta   90.00
_cell.angle_gamma   90.00
#
_symmetry.space_group_name_H-M   'P 1'
#
loop_
_entity.id
_entity.type
_entity.pdbx_description
1 polymer ?
#
loop_
_entity_poly.entity_id
_entity_poly.type
_entity_poly.pdbx_seq_one_letter_code
_entity_poly.pdbx_strand_id
1 'polypeptide(L)'
;MIFGLIIWMIIIMIVVWLLVSNIRIVPQAHAYVVERLGGYKETWGVGLHFKVPILDRVAKRVSLKEQVVDFEPQAVITKDNVTMQIDTVVFYQITDPKKYAYGVESPIAAIENLTATTLRNIIGDLELDETLTSRETINSKMRTILDIATDEWGIKVNRVELKNIMPPKAIQDAMEKQMKAERERREAILRADCLLYTSDAA
;
A
#
# COMPACT_ATOMS: atom_id res chain seq x y z
N MET A 1 -25.59 -30.42 -53.97
CA MET A 1 -25.76 -28.98 -53.63
C MET A 1 -26.09 -28.71 -52.16
N ILE A 2 -27.03 -29.41 -51.54
CA ILE A 2 -27.45 -29.22 -50.14
C ILE A 2 -26.32 -29.45 -49.15
N PHE A 3 -25.51 -30.49 -49.31
CA PHE A 3 -24.36 -30.79 -48.45
C PHE A 3 -23.32 -29.65 -48.46
N GLY A 4 -23.04 -29.00 -49.59
CA GLY A 4 -22.12 -27.87 -49.66
C GLY A 4 -22.64 -26.65 -48.90
N LEU A 5 -23.93 -26.37 -49.00
CA LEU A 5 -24.57 -25.28 -48.25
C LEU A 5 -24.48 -25.48 -46.71
N ILE A 6 -24.68 -26.72 -46.26
CA ILE A 6 -24.59 -27.06 -44.83
C ILE A 6 -23.15 -26.87 -44.31
N ILE A 7 -22.16 -27.32 -45.05
CA ILE A 7 -20.74 -27.14 -44.69
C ILE A 7 -20.39 -25.66 -44.62
N TRP A 8 -20.81 -24.84 -45.57
CA TRP A 8 -20.58 -23.40 -45.59
C TRP A 8 -21.24 -22.71 -44.37
N MET A 9 -22.45 -23.11 -44.01
CA MET A 9 -23.17 -22.57 -42.86
C MET A 9 -22.44 -22.90 -41.56
N ILE A 10 -21.94 -24.12 -41.40
CA ILE A 10 -21.13 -24.55 -40.26
C ILE A 10 -19.84 -23.74 -40.15
N ILE A 11 -19.11 -23.54 -41.27
CA ILE A 11 -17.88 -22.74 -41.30
C ILE A 11 -18.16 -21.29 -40.87
N ILE A 12 -19.22 -20.68 -41.43
CA ILE A 12 -19.62 -19.32 -41.04
C ILE A 12 -19.95 -19.23 -39.54
N MET A 13 -20.69 -20.20 -39.02
CA MET A 13 -21.01 -20.26 -37.58
C MET A 13 -19.77 -20.35 -36.71
N ILE A 14 -18.81 -21.19 -37.06
CA ILE A 14 -17.52 -21.33 -36.37
C ILE A 14 -16.73 -20.02 -36.41
N VAL A 15 -16.67 -19.37 -37.59
CA VAL A 15 -15.95 -18.09 -37.75
C VAL A 15 -16.60 -16.99 -36.90
N VAL A 16 -17.93 -16.88 -36.92
CA VAL A 16 -18.67 -15.91 -36.09
C VAL A 16 -18.45 -16.19 -34.59
N TRP A 17 -18.55 -17.46 -34.19
CA TRP A 17 -18.28 -17.85 -32.80
C TRP A 17 -16.85 -17.50 -32.35
N LEU A 18 -15.85 -17.76 -33.18
CA LEU A 18 -14.45 -17.36 -32.94
C LEU A 18 -14.30 -15.84 -32.82
N LEU A 19 -14.94 -15.06 -33.69
CA LEU A 19 -14.88 -13.60 -33.64
C LEU A 19 -15.51 -13.07 -32.34
N VAL A 20 -16.70 -13.53 -31.99
CA VAL A 20 -17.41 -13.08 -30.76
C VAL A 20 -16.68 -13.51 -29.50
N SER A 21 -16.13 -14.72 -29.46
CA SER A 21 -15.39 -15.24 -28.30
C SER A 21 -14.09 -14.46 -27.98
N ASN A 22 -13.55 -13.75 -28.97
CA ASN A 22 -12.31 -12.98 -28.82
C ASN A 22 -12.52 -11.50 -28.46
N ILE A 23 -13.76 -11.08 -28.32
CA ILE A 23 -14.08 -9.75 -27.81
C ILE A 23 -13.89 -9.75 -26.29
N ARG A 24 -13.10 -8.80 -25.80
CA ARG A 24 -12.88 -8.57 -24.37
C ARG A 24 -13.27 -7.14 -24.01
N ILE A 25 -14.06 -7.00 -22.97
CA ILE A 25 -14.44 -5.71 -22.41
C ILE A 25 -13.57 -5.49 -21.17
N VAL A 26 -12.85 -4.38 -21.14
CA VAL A 26 -12.08 -3.95 -19.99
C VAL A 26 -12.94 -3.01 -19.18
N PRO A 27 -13.27 -3.34 -17.91
CA PRO A 27 -14.09 -2.48 -17.07
C PRO A 27 -13.32 -1.22 -16.64
N GLN A 28 -14.07 -0.22 -16.16
CA GLN A 28 -13.51 1.02 -15.68
C GLN A 28 -12.53 0.77 -14.50
N ALA A 29 -11.45 1.57 -14.44
CA ALA A 29 -10.38 1.47 -13.46
C ALA A 29 -9.62 0.12 -13.49
N HIS A 30 -9.59 -0.55 -14.65
CA HIS A 30 -8.74 -1.71 -14.90
C HIS A 30 -7.92 -1.51 -16.17
N ALA A 31 -6.77 -2.16 -16.22
CA ALA A 31 -5.94 -2.27 -17.40
C ALA A 31 -5.47 -3.72 -17.58
N TYR A 32 -5.43 -4.18 -18.83
CA TYR A 32 -4.98 -5.53 -19.15
C TYR A 32 -3.68 -5.45 -19.94
N VAL A 33 -2.64 -6.09 -19.42
CA VAL A 33 -1.36 -6.22 -20.10
C VAL A 33 -1.46 -7.40 -21.06
N VAL A 34 -1.23 -7.15 -22.33
CA VAL A 34 -1.38 -8.15 -23.40
C VAL A 34 -0.02 -8.50 -23.98
N GLU A 35 0.24 -9.78 -24.03
CA GLU A 35 1.40 -10.38 -24.66
C GLU A 35 1.04 -11.01 -26.00
N ARG A 36 1.97 -10.91 -26.95
CA ARG A 36 1.92 -11.64 -28.21
C ARG A 36 3.14 -12.52 -28.33
N LEU A 37 2.93 -13.84 -28.38
CA LEU A 37 4.02 -14.84 -28.49
C LEU A 37 5.09 -14.68 -27.40
N GLY A 38 4.68 -14.32 -26.16
CA GLY A 38 5.59 -14.13 -25.03
C GLY A 38 6.22 -12.74 -24.90
N GLY A 39 6.01 -11.84 -25.87
CA GLY A 39 6.49 -10.46 -25.81
C GLY A 39 5.37 -9.47 -25.46
N TYR A 40 5.68 -8.39 -24.74
CA TYR A 40 4.74 -7.31 -24.51
C TYR A 40 4.28 -6.70 -25.84
N LYS A 41 2.97 -6.64 -26.04
CA LYS A 41 2.36 -6.00 -27.19
C LYS A 41 1.84 -4.60 -26.86
N GLU A 42 0.85 -4.55 -25.98
CA GLU A 42 0.16 -3.33 -25.61
C GLU A 42 -0.57 -3.48 -24.27
N THR A 43 -0.94 -2.36 -23.68
CA THR A 43 -1.81 -2.32 -22.49
C THR A 43 -3.20 -1.86 -22.91
N TRP A 44 -4.22 -2.69 -22.64
CA TRP A 44 -5.61 -2.33 -22.91
C TRP A 44 -6.18 -1.49 -21.78
N GLY A 45 -6.59 -0.29 -22.14
CA GLY A 45 -7.40 0.57 -21.26
C GLY A 45 -8.88 0.17 -21.29
N VAL A 46 -9.71 1.01 -20.68
CA VAL A 46 -11.17 0.84 -20.62
C VAL A 46 -11.77 0.78 -22.02
N GLY A 47 -12.70 -0.14 -22.21
CA GLY A 47 -13.45 -0.27 -23.46
C GLY A 47 -13.41 -1.66 -24.04
N LEU A 48 -13.78 -1.73 -25.32
CA LEU A 48 -13.90 -2.96 -26.08
C LEU A 48 -12.60 -3.20 -26.85
N HIS A 49 -11.98 -4.35 -26.64
CA HIS A 49 -10.75 -4.77 -27.30
C HIS A 49 -10.93 -6.11 -27.99
N PHE A 50 -10.22 -6.27 -29.10
CA PHE A 50 -10.23 -7.50 -29.88
C PHE A 50 -8.93 -8.28 -29.66
N LYS A 51 -9.08 -9.50 -29.16
CA LYS A 51 -7.96 -10.42 -28.94
C LYS A 51 -7.76 -11.28 -30.19
N VAL A 52 -6.55 -11.34 -30.73
CA VAL A 52 -6.26 -12.30 -31.77
C VAL A 52 -6.13 -13.70 -31.15
N PRO A 53 -6.99 -14.67 -31.56
CA PRO A 53 -6.92 -16.02 -31.02
C PRO A 53 -5.54 -16.63 -31.27
N ILE A 54 -5.06 -17.43 -30.29
CA ILE A 54 -3.76 -18.15 -30.33
C ILE A 54 -2.55 -17.22 -30.13
N LEU A 55 -2.52 -16.03 -30.74
CA LEU A 55 -1.37 -15.14 -30.71
C LEU A 55 -1.33 -14.24 -29.48
N ASP A 56 -2.48 -13.67 -29.10
CA ASP A 56 -2.56 -12.70 -28.00
C ASP A 56 -3.00 -13.39 -26.69
N ARG A 57 -2.28 -13.12 -25.61
CA ARG A 57 -2.58 -13.61 -24.26
C ARG A 57 -2.68 -12.41 -23.30
N VAL A 58 -3.69 -12.40 -22.44
CA VAL A 58 -3.74 -11.46 -21.32
C VAL A 58 -2.80 -11.99 -20.22
N ALA A 59 -1.65 -11.35 -20.06
CA ALA A 59 -0.63 -11.73 -19.10
C ALA A 59 -1.05 -11.35 -17.66
N LYS A 60 -1.49 -10.10 -17.47
CA LYS A 60 -1.87 -9.60 -16.15
C LYS A 60 -3.08 -8.67 -16.26
N ARG A 61 -4.00 -8.80 -15.30
CA ARG A 61 -5.11 -7.88 -15.12
C ARG A 61 -4.78 -7.00 -13.92
N VAL A 62 -4.76 -5.70 -14.12
CA VAL A 62 -4.32 -4.73 -13.12
C VAL A 62 -5.48 -3.83 -12.76
N SER A 63 -5.73 -3.66 -11.46
CA SER A 63 -6.67 -2.66 -10.96
C SER A 63 -5.93 -1.33 -10.80
N LEU A 64 -6.46 -0.27 -11.38
CA LEU A 64 -5.92 1.09 -11.26
C LEU A 64 -6.53 1.85 -10.07
N LYS A 65 -7.36 1.19 -9.29
CA LYS A 65 -7.91 1.76 -8.06
C LYS A 65 -6.84 1.80 -6.99
N GLU A 66 -6.99 2.72 -6.04
CA GLU A 66 -6.18 2.71 -4.83
C GLU A 66 -6.38 1.38 -4.07
N GLN A 67 -5.28 0.79 -3.66
CA GLN A 67 -5.22 -0.46 -2.91
C GLN A 67 -4.56 -0.21 -1.57
N VAL A 68 -4.94 -0.99 -0.59
CA VAL A 68 -4.42 -0.92 0.77
C VAL A 68 -3.79 -2.26 1.11
N VAL A 69 -2.57 -2.21 1.63
CA VAL A 69 -1.89 -3.38 2.18
C VAL A 69 -1.52 -3.10 3.63
N ASP A 70 -1.93 -4.00 4.49
CA ASP A 70 -1.59 -4.01 5.92
C ASP A 70 -0.42 -5.01 6.09
N PHE A 71 0.72 -4.53 6.55
CA PHE A 71 1.89 -5.36 6.77
C PHE A 71 1.98 -5.81 8.21
N GLU A 72 2.52 -7.01 8.42
CA GLU A 72 2.73 -7.55 9.76
C GLU A 72 3.65 -6.65 10.60
N PRO A 73 3.50 -6.68 11.96
CA PRO A 73 4.33 -5.89 12.86
C PRO A 73 5.82 -6.15 12.64
N GLN A 74 6.57 -5.09 12.40
CA GLN A 74 8.02 -5.14 12.21
C GLN A 74 8.74 -4.78 13.50
N ALA A 75 9.70 -5.61 13.90
CA ALA A 75 10.57 -5.30 15.02
C ALA A 75 11.62 -4.26 14.60
N VAL A 76 11.65 -3.15 15.30
CA VAL A 76 12.59 -2.04 15.08
C VAL A 76 13.26 -1.66 16.39
N ILE A 77 14.46 -1.07 16.32
CA ILE A 77 15.24 -0.62 17.48
C ILE A 77 15.46 0.88 17.31
N THR A 78 15.10 1.64 18.33
CA THR A 78 15.30 3.09 18.39
C THR A 78 16.75 3.44 18.73
N LYS A 79 17.10 4.72 18.58
CA LYS A 79 18.43 5.26 18.91
C LYS A 79 18.82 5.04 20.37
N ASP A 80 17.84 5.07 21.28
CA ASP A 80 18.00 4.79 22.72
C ASP A 80 17.93 3.29 23.07
N ASN A 81 18.09 2.42 22.05
CA ASN A 81 18.18 0.97 22.16
C ASN A 81 16.92 0.28 22.71
N VAL A 82 15.76 0.85 22.46
CA VAL A 82 14.48 0.22 22.78
C VAL A 82 13.95 -0.55 21.58
N THR A 83 13.68 -1.85 21.76
CA THR A 83 13.05 -2.68 20.74
C THR A 83 11.55 -2.51 20.81
N MET A 84 10.90 -2.14 19.69
CA MET A 84 9.45 -2.01 19.60
C MET A 84 8.91 -2.72 18.36
N GLN A 85 7.62 -2.98 18.34
CA GLN A 85 6.91 -3.50 17.17
C GLN A 85 6.02 -2.42 16.59
N ILE A 86 6.10 -2.24 15.27
CA ILE A 86 5.33 -1.21 14.55
C ILE A 86 4.62 -1.84 13.37
N ASP A 87 3.30 -1.67 13.32
CA ASP A 87 2.45 -2.06 12.20
C ASP A 87 2.39 -0.91 11.20
N THR A 88 2.45 -1.24 9.92
CA THR A 88 2.43 -0.23 8.86
C THR A 88 1.38 -0.57 7.81
N VAL A 89 0.61 0.43 7.42
CA VAL A 89 -0.38 0.35 6.33
C VAL A 89 0.07 1.24 5.20
N VAL A 90 0.10 0.69 3.98
CA VAL A 90 0.51 1.40 2.77
C VAL A 90 -0.66 1.50 1.80
N PHE A 91 -0.98 2.72 1.40
CA PHE A 91 -1.96 3.05 0.37
C PHE A 91 -1.22 3.34 -0.92
N TYR A 92 -1.48 2.55 -1.94
CA TYR A 92 -0.81 2.67 -3.23
C TYR A 92 -1.76 2.51 -4.40
N GLN A 93 -1.36 3.02 -5.54
CA GLN A 93 -2.09 2.93 -6.80
C GLN A 93 -1.14 2.56 -7.93
N ILE A 94 -1.60 1.72 -8.84
CA ILE A 94 -0.81 1.34 -10.01
C ILE A 94 -1.03 2.40 -11.09
N THR A 95 0.06 3.06 -11.49
CA THR A 95 0.08 4.12 -12.52
C THR A 95 0.49 3.58 -13.88
N ASP A 96 1.46 2.66 -13.91
CA ASP A 96 1.92 2.02 -15.15
C ASP A 96 1.77 0.50 -15.07
N PRO A 97 0.71 -0.07 -15.69
CA PRO A 97 0.48 -1.51 -15.70
C PRO A 97 1.59 -2.33 -16.36
N LYS A 98 2.33 -1.76 -17.32
CA LYS A 98 3.45 -2.43 -17.97
C LYS A 98 4.62 -2.60 -17.01
N LYS A 99 5.05 -1.51 -16.37
CA LYS A 99 6.11 -1.55 -15.34
C LYS A 99 5.72 -2.47 -14.18
N TYR A 100 4.45 -2.41 -13.75
CA TYR A 100 3.93 -3.28 -12.69
C TYR A 100 3.96 -4.78 -13.05
N ALA A 101 3.78 -5.11 -14.32
CA ALA A 101 3.75 -6.50 -14.78
C ALA A 101 5.16 -7.10 -14.96
N TYR A 102 6.14 -6.28 -15.36
CA TYR A 102 7.46 -6.74 -15.78
C TYR A 102 8.62 -6.15 -14.98
N GLY A 103 8.40 -5.11 -14.18
CA GLY A 103 9.46 -4.43 -13.43
C GLY A 103 9.96 -5.23 -12.24
N VAL A 104 9.08 -5.97 -11.58
CA VAL A 104 9.41 -6.80 -10.40
C VAL A 104 8.51 -8.03 -10.36
N GLU A 105 9.06 -9.16 -9.90
CA GLU A 105 8.33 -10.42 -9.86
C GLU A 105 7.14 -10.39 -8.88
N SER A 106 7.39 -9.89 -7.68
CA SER A 106 6.37 -9.77 -6.62
C SER A 106 6.34 -8.34 -6.05
N PRO A 107 5.53 -7.44 -6.65
CA PRO A 107 5.48 -6.05 -6.23
C PRO A 107 5.12 -5.85 -4.76
N ILE A 108 4.17 -6.63 -4.25
CA ILE A 108 3.72 -6.52 -2.85
C ILE A 108 4.83 -6.89 -1.89
N ALA A 109 5.50 -8.02 -2.10
CA ALA A 109 6.62 -8.44 -1.27
C ALA A 109 7.81 -7.46 -1.35
N ALA A 110 8.03 -6.85 -2.52
CA ALA A 110 9.04 -5.81 -2.68
C ALA A 110 8.71 -4.55 -1.86
N ILE A 111 7.45 -4.08 -1.91
CA ILE A 111 6.99 -2.95 -1.09
C ILE A 111 7.10 -3.27 0.40
N GLU A 112 6.73 -4.49 0.82
CA GLU A 112 6.82 -4.94 2.22
C GLU A 112 8.25 -4.84 2.74
N ASN A 113 9.20 -5.46 2.03
CA ASN A 113 10.62 -5.44 2.42
C ASN A 113 11.21 -4.03 2.40
N LEU A 114 10.84 -3.22 1.41
CA LEU A 114 11.26 -1.82 1.32
C LEU A 114 10.68 -1.00 2.48
N THR A 115 9.41 -1.22 2.83
CA THR A 115 8.75 -0.58 3.96
C THR A 115 9.44 -0.95 5.27
N ALA A 116 9.71 -2.23 5.50
CA ALA A 116 10.39 -2.72 6.70
C ALA A 116 11.79 -2.15 6.86
N THR A 117 12.57 -2.10 5.77
CA THR A 117 13.94 -1.56 5.82
C THR A 117 13.95 -0.04 5.99
N THR A 118 13.06 0.68 5.32
CA THR A 118 12.92 2.14 5.44
C THR A 118 12.45 2.52 6.85
N LEU A 119 11.46 1.81 7.38
CA LEU A 119 10.98 2.00 8.74
C LEU A 119 12.11 1.83 9.76
N ARG A 120 12.90 0.75 9.63
CA ARG A 120 14.04 0.48 10.53
C ARG A 120 15.06 1.60 10.49
N ASN A 121 15.37 2.13 9.32
CA ASN A 121 16.32 3.22 9.17
C ASN A 121 15.79 4.50 9.82
N ILE A 122 14.55 4.89 9.56
CA ILE A 122 13.96 6.13 10.10
C ILE A 122 13.85 6.05 11.63
N ILE A 123 13.39 4.92 12.18
CA ILE A 123 13.22 4.73 13.62
C ILE A 123 14.57 4.61 14.33
N GLY A 124 15.58 4.01 13.69
CA GLY A 124 16.92 3.90 14.24
C GLY A 124 17.61 5.23 14.50
N ASP A 125 17.18 6.30 13.82
CA ASP A 125 17.68 7.67 14.02
C ASP A 125 16.90 8.45 15.10
N LEU A 126 15.77 7.92 15.58
CA LEU A 126 14.87 8.60 16.52
C LEU A 126 14.89 7.95 17.91
N GLU A 127 14.67 8.76 18.92
CA GLU A 127 14.41 8.29 20.28
C GLU A 127 12.97 7.80 20.44
N LEU A 128 12.70 7.03 21.50
CA LEU A 128 11.37 6.46 21.76
C LEU A 128 10.28 7.55 21.81
N ASP A 129 10.52 8.62 22.56
CA ASP A 129 9.55 9.70 22.72
C ASP A 129 9.29 10.44 21.41
N GLU A 130 10.34 10.64 20.59
CA GLU A 130 10.22 11.23 19.26
C GLU A 130 9.41 10.32 18.33
N THR A 131 9.63 9.01 18.38
CA THR A 131 8.88 8.03 17.58
C THR A 131 7.38 8.06 17.91
N LEU A 132 7.02 8.23 19.18
CA LEU A 132 5.63 8.28 19.60
C LEU A 132 4.93 9.60 19.23
N THR A 133 5.67 10.72 19.23
CA THR A 133 5.12 12.07 19.03
C THR A 133 5.17 12.53 17.58
N SER A 134 6.13 12.05 16.79
CA SER A 134 6.43 12.55 15.43
C SER A 134 5.88 11.66 14.31
N ARG A 135 4.75 10.98 14.52
CA ARG A 135 4.14 10.03 13.56
C ARG A 135 3.97 10.64 12.16
N GLU A 136 3.47 11.87 12.06
CA GLU A 136 3.27 12.53 10.76
C GLU A 136 4.57 12.74 10.00
N THR A 137 5.65 13.09 10.70
CA THR A 137 6.97 13.26 10.10
C THR A 137 7.51 11.94 9.58
N ILE A 138 7.35 10.86 10.35
CA ILE A 138 7.74 9.49 9.96
C ILE A 138 6.95 9.05 8.74
N ASN A 139 5.61 9.18 8.77
CA ASN A 139 4.72 8.83 7.68
C ASN A 139 5.10 9.56 6.38
N SER A 140 5.40 10.87 6.47
CA SER A 140 5.80 11.70 5.33
C SER A 140 7.16 11.29 4.76
N LYS A 141 8.15 11.01 5.61
CA LYS A 141 9.47 10.52 5.20
C LYS A 141 9.36 9.15 4.52
N MET A 142 8.64 8.23 5.15
CA MET A 142 8.39 6.90 4.57
C MET A 142 7.73 6.99 3.20
N ARG A 143 6.64 7.77 3.10
CA ARG A 143 5.94 7.98 1.83
C ARG A 143 6.90 8.46 0.75
N THR A 144 7.72 9.47 1.05
CA THR A 144 8.63 10.05 0.06
C THR A 144 9.66 9.03 -0.45
N ILE A 145 10.26 8.26 0.45
CA ILE A 145 11.26 7.25 0.09
C ILE A 145 10.62 6.11 -0.69
N LEU A 146 9.46 5.63 -0.23
CA LEU A 146 8.76 4.54 -0.90
C LEU A 146 8.26 4.95 -2.27
N ASP A 147 7.69 6.15 -2.45
CA ASP A 147 7.16 6.65 -3.71
C ASP A 147 8.27 6.73 -4.78
N ILE A 148 9.44 7.26 -4.41
CA ILE A 148 10.60 7.33 -5.31
C ILE A 148 11.07 5.92 -5.74
N ALA A 149 11.16 4.99 -4.80
CA ALA A 149 11.66 3.65 -5.08
C ALA A 149 10.65 2.81 -5.89
N THR A 150 9.34 3.00 -5.68
CA THR A 150 8.30 2.21 -6.35
C THR A 150 7.89 2.76 -7.72
N ASP A 151 8.31 3.98 -8.09
CA ASP A 151 8.03 4.57 -9.41
C ASP A 151 8.63 3.73 -10.56
N GLU A 152 9.78 3.11 -10.35
CA GLU A 152 10.37 2.19 -11.33
C GLU A 152 9.48 0.97 -11.61
N TRP A 153 8.64 0.58 -10.66
CA TRP A 153 7.69 -0.53 -10.79
C TRP A 153 6.30 -0.08 -11.25
N GLY A 154 6.14 1.21 -11.58
CA GLY A 154 4.86 1.80 -11.99
C GLY A 154 3.81 1.82 -10.87
N ILE A 155 4.27 1.93 -9.63
CA ILE A 155 3.44 2.02 -8.43
C ILE A 155 3.66 3.39 -7.80
N LYS A 156 2.57 4.07 -7.48
CA LYS A 156 2.57 5.32 -6.75
C LYS A 156 2.10 5.09 -5.33
N VAL A 157 2.91 5.46 -4.36
CA VAL A 157 2.54 5.42 -2.94
C VAL A 157 1.87 6.74 -2.56
N ASN A 158 0.56 6.67 -2.31
CA ASN A 158 -0.22 7.85 -1.97
C ASN A 158 -0.02 8.24 -0.50
N ARG A 159 -0.05 7.24 0.40
CA ARG A 159 0.02 7.45 1.84
C ARG A 159 0.62 6.23 2.54
N VAL A 160 1.37 6.48 3.59
CA VAL A 160 1.88 5.47 4.51
C VAL A 160 1.46 5.87 5.91
N GLU A 161 0.98 4.92 6.69
CA GLU A 161 0.56 5.19 8.05
C GLU A 161 1.08 4.14 9.02
N LEU A 162 1.60 4.61 10.15
CA LEU A 162 1.92 3.79 11.32
C LEU A 162 0.63 3.52 12.10
N LYS A 163 0.20 2.27 12.12
CA LYS A 163 -1.05 1.84 12.76
C LYS A 163 -0.89 1.75 14.28
N ASN A 164 -0.03 0.85 14.74
CA ASN A 164 0.28 0.67 16.14
C ASN A 164 1.79 0.78 16.37
N ILE A 165 2.17 1.41 17.47
CA ILE A 165 3.54 1.45 17.97
C ILE A 165 3.51 0.81 19.34
N MET A 166 4.11 -0.37 19.46
CA MET A 166 4.07 -1.19 20.67
C MET A 166 5.47 -1.31 21.28
N PRO A 167 5.83 -0.46 22.25
CA PRO A 167 7.04 -0.63 23.01
C PRO A 167 6.94 -1.85 23.95
N PRO A 168 8.05 -2.37 24.50
CA PRO A 168 8.04 -3.46 25.45
C PRO A 168 7.17 -3.13 26.70
N LYS A 169 6.50 -4.14 27.25
CA LYS A 169 5.57 -3.98 28.36
C LYS A 169 6.19 -3.29 29.57
N ALA A 170 7.44 -3.58 29.88
CA ALA A 170 8.16 -2.93 30.99
C ALA A 170 8.28 -1.40 30.81
N ILE A 171 8.46 -0.94 29.59
CA ILE A 171 8.52 0.49 29.24
C ILE A 171 7.13 1.10 29.27
N GLN A 172 6.10 0.41 28.76
CA GLN A 172 4.72 0.87 28.86
C GLN A 172 4.33 1.09 30.32
N ASP A 173 4.59 0.12 31.20
CA ASP A 173 4.29 0.21 32.62
C ASP A 173 5.04 1.38 33.32
N ALA A 174 6.29 1.63 32.92
CA ALA A 174 7.08 2.76 33.43
C ALA A 174 6.50 4.10 32.96
N MET A 175 6.15 4.22 31.68
CA MET A 175 5.51 5.41 31.12
C MET A 175 4.16 5.71 31.75
N GLU A 176 3.32 4.68 32.00
CA GLU A 176 2.04 4.85 32.68
C GLU A 176 2.23 5.40 34.09
N LYS A 177 3.20 4.87 34.83
CA LYS A 177 3.53 5.38 36.18
C LYS A 177 4.00 6.82 36.16
N GLN A 178 4.88 7.15 35.22
CA GLN A 178 5.39 8.52 35.02
C GLN A 178 4.25 9.48 34.65
N MET A 179 3.39 9.11 33.70
CA MET A 179 2.24 9.93 33.31
C MET A 179 1.25 10.12 34.45
N LYS A 180 1.02 9.10 35.29
CA LYS A 180 0.16 9.20 36.49
C LYS A 180 0.74 10.19 37.48
N ALA A 181 2.02 10.07 37.81
CA ALA A 181 2.70 10.98 38.70
C ALA A 181 2.70 12.44 38.22
N GLU A 182 2.91 12.63 36.90
CA GLU A 182 2.85 13.97 36.29
C GLU A 182 1.45 14.59 36.33
N ARG A 183 0.39 13.78 36.12
CA ARG A 183 -1.00 14.24 36.26
C ARG A 183 -1.33 14.60 37.71
N GLU A 184 -0.92 13.79 38.69
CA GLU A 184 -1.11 14.06 40.13
C GLU A 184 -0.38 15.35 40.54
N ARG A 185 0.83 15.56 40.04
CA ARG A 185 1.59 16.81 40.25
C ARG A 185 0.86 18.03 39.69
N ARG A 186 0.39 17.95 38.43
CA ARG A 186 -0.38 19.06 37.83
C ARG A 186 -1.69 19.34 38.58
N GLU A 187 -2.38 18.30 39.00
CA GLU A 187 -3.58 18.45 39.80
C GLU A 187 -3.30 19.15 41.12
N ALA A 188 -2.21 18.80 41.81
CA ALA A 188 -1.81 19.46 43.08
C ALA A 188 -1.47 20.94 42.85
N ILE A 189 -0.78 21.28 41.77
CA ILE A 189 -0.47 22.69 41.41
C ILE A 189 -1.76 23.46 41.17
N LEU A 190 -2.66 22.93 40.32
CA LEU A 190 -3.93 23.58 40.01
C LEU A 190 -4.80 23.79 41.24
N ARG A 191 -4.82 22.82 42.16
CA ARG A 191 -5.52 22.96 43.45
C ARG A 191 -4.90 24.06 44.31
N ALA A 192 -3.56 24.14 44.40
CA ALA A 192 -2.86 25.17 45.13
C ALA A 192 -3.14 26.57 44.56
N ASP A 193 -3.09 26.71 43.23
CA ASP A 193 -3.40 27.97 42.54
C ASP A 193 -4.87 28.38 42.79
N CYS A 194 -5.82 27.45 42.73
CA CYS A 194 -7.22 27.71 43.00
C CYS A 194 -7.45 28.19 44.43
N LEU A 195 -6.74 27.62 45.41
CA LEU A 195 -6.83 28.04 46.83
C LEU A 195 -6.22 29.42 47.05
N LEU A 196 -5.13 29.78 46.36
CA LEU A 196 -4.53 31.11 46.39
C LEU A 196 -5.50 32.17 45.85
N TYR A 197 -6.11 31.93 44.71
CA TYR A 197 -7.07 32.87 44.09
C TYR A 197 -8.35 33.06 44.93
N THR A 198 -8.79 32.04 45.68
CA THR A 198 -9.95 32.14 46.56
C THR A 198 -9.62 32.85 47.91
N SER A 199 -8.35 32.78 48.32
CA SER A 199 -7.86 33.43 49.52
C SER A 199 -7.63 34.94 49.36
N ASP A 200 -7.24 35.39 48.18
CA ASP A 200 -7.03 36.82 47.85
C ASP A 200 -8.35 37.57 47.54
N ALA A 201 -9.46 36.84 47.36
CA ALA A 201 -10.79 37.41 47.07
C ALA A 201 -11.70 37.54 48.31
N ALA A 202 -11.20 37.20 49.52
CA ALA A 202 -11.91 37.32 50.82
C ALA A 202 -11.26 38.39 51.69
#